data_fa829578e8d7c507d10b27ce479d2f32
#
_entry.id   fa829578e8d7c507d10b27ce479d2f32
#
_cell.length_a   1.000
_cell.length_b   1.000
_cell.length_c   1.000
_cell.angle_alpha   90.00
_cell.angle_beta   90.00
_cell.angle_gamma   90.00
#
_symmetry.space_group_name_H-M   'P 1'
#
loop_
_entity.id
_entity.type
_entity.pdbx_description
1 polymer ?
#
loop_
_entity_poly.entity_id
_entity_poly.type
_entity_poly.pdbx_seq_one_letter_code
_entity_poly.pdbx_strand_id
1 'polypeptide(L)' 'MKYTKVIWDYPHIQRMMIERDELDVKLVKLCRYYDESSGQLCDKQRDLMCKQITAMRSYADILQQRINYDIQYYNREVT' A
#
# COMPACT_ATOMS: atom_id res chain seq x y z
N MET A 1 -22.77 -5.09 -6.73
CA MET A 1 -21.51 -5.08 -7.51
C MET A 1 -20.70 -6.33 -7.21
N LYS A 2 -20.06 -6.87 -8.22
CA LYS A 2 -19.28 -8.11 -8.10
C LYS A 2 -18.16 -8.01 -7.07
N TYR A 3 -17.45 -6.88 -7.06
CA TYR A 3 -16.29 -6.72 -6.16
C TYR A 3 -16.71 -6.64 -4.69
N THR A 4 -17.84 -6.03 -4.40
CA THR A 4 -18.33 -5.92 -3.03
C THR A 4 -18.59 -7.30 -2.45
N LYS A 5 -19.23 -8.19 -3.22
CA LYS A 5 -19.49 -9.54 -2.77
C LYS A 5 -18.21 -10.32 -2.49
N VAL A 6 -17.21 -10.22 -3.38
CA VAL A 6 -15.94 -10.91 -3.21
C VAL A 6 -15.23 -10.41 -1.94
N ILE A 7 -15.24 -9.11 -1.69
CA ILE A 7 -14.59 -8.52 -0.51
C ILE A 7 -15.23 -9.05 0.77
N TRP A 8 -16.56 -9.13 0.83
CA TRP A 8 -17.26 -9.62 2.01
C TRP A 8 -17.08 -11.12 2.22
N ASP A 9 -17.04 -11.91 1.14
CA ASP A 9 -16.90 -13.37 1.22
C ASP A 9 -15.47 -13.80 1.56
N TYR A 10 -14.47 -12.95 1.32
CA TYR A 10 -13.06 -13.28 1.52
C TYR A 10 -12.38 -12.23 2.41
N PRO A 11 -12.46 -12.41 3.72
CA PRO A 11 -11.91 -11.41 4.67
C PRO A 11 -10.45 -11.07 4.47
N HIS A 12 -9.65 -11.96 3.91
CA HIS A 12 -8.23 -11.67 3.66
C HIS A 12 -8.04 -10.56 2.61
N ILE A 13 -8.96 -10.48 1.65
CA ILE A 13 -8.93 -9.38 0.65
C ILE A 13 -9.26 -8.07 1.34
N GLN A 14 -10.27 -8.08 2.21
CA GLN A 14 -10.63 -6.89 2.97
C GLN A 14 -9.47 -6.39 3.84
N ARG A 15 -8.78 -7.32 4.51
CA ARG A 15 -7.61 -6.97 5.33
C ARG A 15 -6.48 -6.36 4.49
N MET A 16 -6.25 -6.90 3.30
CA MET A 16 -5.23 -6.34 2.40
C MET A 16 -5.59 -4.92 1.96
N MET A 17 -6.87 -4.66 1.70
CA MET A 17 -7.33 -3.32 1.33
C MET A 17 -7.14 -2.32 2.45
N ILE A 18 -7.42 -2.72 3.69
CA ILE A 18 -7.21 -1.88 4.87
C ILE A 18 -5.70 -1.60 5.04
N GLU A 19 -4.88 -2.63 4.93
CA GLU A 19 -3.43 -2.48 5.04
C GLU A 19 -2.87 -1.54 3.97
N ARG A 20 -3.36 -1.67 2.72
CA ARG A 20 -2.96 -0.77 1.64
C ARG A 20 -3.32 0.68 1.97
N ASP A 21 -4.55 0.92 2.45
CA ASP A 21 -4.99 2.27 2.77
C ASP A 21 -4.17 2.87 3.91
N GLU A 22 -3.88 2.09 4.95
CA GLU A 22 -3.03 2.53 6.06
C GLU A 22 -1.60 2.84 5.59
N LEU A 23 -1.08 2.00 4.70
CA LEU A 23 0.26 2.18 4.14
C LEU A 23 0.33 3.45 3.29
N ASP A 24 -0.70 3.71 2.49
CA ASP A 24 -0.78 4.93 1.67
C ASP A 24 -0.76 6.19 2.55
N VAL A 25 -1.50 6.19 3.65
CA VAL A 25 -1.51 7.31 4.60
C VAL A 25 -0.12 7.53 5.19
N LYS A 26 0.54 6.45 5.61
CA LYS A 26 1.90 6.53 6.18
C LYS A 26 2.89 7.06 5.15
N LEU A 27 2.77 6.60 3.91
CA LEU A 27 3.65 7.00 2.82
C LEU A 27 3.51 8.49 2.51
N VAL A 28 2.28 8.99 2.43
CA VAL A 28 2.02 10.42 2.20
C VAL A 28 2.64 11.26 3.32
N LYS A 29 2.46 10.85 4.58
CA LYS A 29 3.02 11.56 5.72
C LYS A 29 4.54 11.57 5.69
N LEU A 30 5.15 10.43 5.35
CA LEU A 30 6.61 10.31 5.30
C LEU A 30 7.19 11.15 4.17
N CYS A 31 6.57 11.15 3.00
CA CYS A 31 6.99 11.97 1.87
C CYS A 31 6.90 13.45 2.21
N ARG A 32 5.83 13.86 2.88
CA ARG A 32 5.65 15.25 3.30
C ARG A 32 6.73 15.65 4.30
N TYR A 33 6.99 14.80 5.29
CA TYR A 33 8.04 15.05 6.27
C TYR A 33 9.41 15.19 5.59
N TYR A 34 9.71 14.33 4.64
CA TYR A 34 10.97 14.40 3.88
C TYR A 34 11.08 15.72 3.13
N ASP A 35 10.03 16.13 2.42
CA ASP A 35 10.03 17.37 1.64
C ASP A 35 10.23 18.60 2.54
N GLU A 36 9.60 18.61 3.71
CA GLU A 36 9.66 19.75 4.64
C GLU A 36 10.96 19.80 5.42
N SER A 37 11.61 18.65 5.65
CA SER A 37 12.74 18.54 6.57
C SER A 37 14.07 18.23 5.90
N SER A 38 14.09 17.97 4.58
CA SER A 38 15.28 17.48 3.89
C SER A 38 16.51 18.39 4.07
N GLY A 39 16.30 19.69 4.14
CA GLY A 39 17.39 20.65 4.35
C GLY A 39 17.99 20.62 5.74
N GLN A 40 17.29 20.03 6.70
CA GLN A 40 17.74 19.93 8.10
C GLN A 40 18.30 18.56 8.46
N LEU A 41 18.10 17.57 7.57
CA LEU A 41 18.56 16.20 7.80
C LEU A 41 19.99 16.03 7.28
N CYS A 42 20.78 15.20 7.95
CA CYS A 42 22.08 14.85 7.43
C CYS A 42 21.96 13.88 6.26
N ASP A 43 23.04 13.71 5.51
CA ASP A 43 23.04 12.88 4.30
C ASP A 43 22.59 11.45 4.59
N LYS A 44 23.03 10.89 5.71
CA LYS A 44 22.66 9.52 6.09
C LYS A 44 21.17 9.41 6.37
N GLN A 45 20.60 10.40 7.08
CA GLN A 45 19.16 10.40 7.38
C GLN A 45 18.35 10.50 6.08
N ARG A 46 18.74 11.38 5.16
CA ARG A 46 18.06 11.50 3.87
C ARG A 46 18.14 10.21 3.07
N ASP A 47 19.30 9.58 3.04
CA ASP A 47 19.49 8.33 2.31
C ASP A 47 18.58 7.23 2.84
N LEU A 48 18.54 7.07 4.17
CA LEU A 48 17.71 6.04 4.78
C LEU A 48 16.23 6.30 4.56
N MET A 49 15.79 7.56 4.63
CA MET A 49 14.39 7.91 4.36
C MET A 49 14.01 7.65 2.92
N CYS A 50 14.88 7.98 1.96
CA CYS A 50 14.63 7.69 0.56
C CYS A 50 14.47 6.18 0.32
N LYS A 51 15.32 5.39 0.95
CA LYS A 51 15.24 3.93 0.86
C LYS A 51 13.94 3.40 1.47
N GLN A 52 13.53 3.96 2.59
CA GLN A 52 12.28 3.58 3.25
C GLN A 52 11.07 3.91 2.38
N ILE A 53 11.03 5.12 1.82
CA ILE A 53 9.95 5.54 0.92
C ILE A 53 9.87 4.61 -0.29
N THR A 54 11.01 4.29 -0.89
CA THR A 54 11.07 3.39 -2.04
C THR A 54 10.56 2.00 -1.68
N ALA A 55 10.97 1.47 -0.54
CA ALA A 55 10.52 0.15 -0.07
C ALA A 55 9.01 0.14 0.19
N MET A 56 8.48 1.20 0.79
CA MET A 56 7.06 1.31 1.08
C MET A 56 6.23 1.41 -0.21
N ARG A 57 6.73 2.14 -1.22
CA ARG A 57 6.06 2.21 -2.51
C ARG A 57 6.02 0.86 -3.20
N SER A 58 7.12 0.12 -3.16
CA SER A 58 7.18 -1.23 -3.73
C SER A 58 6.21 -2.17 -3.03
N TYR A 59 6.14 -2.09 -1.71
CA TYR A 59 5.21 -2.89 -0.93
C TYR A 59 3.76 -2.55 -1.28
N ALA A 60 3.43 -1.25 -1.35
CA ALA A 60 2.08 -0.81 -1.70
C ALA A 60 1.68 -1.31 -3.09
N ASP A 61 2.60 -1.27 -4.05
CA ASP A 61 2.35 -1.73 -5.41
C ASP A 61 2.09 -3.24 -5.45
N ILE A 62 2.92 -4.02 -4.76
CA ILE A 62 2.75 -5.47 -4.69
C ILE A 62 1.42 -5.83 -4.01
N LEU A 63 1.09 -5.12 -2.94
CA LEU A 63 -0.15 -5.34 -2.22
C LEU A 63 -1.37 -5.06 -3.11
N GLN A 64 -1.31 -4.00 -3.91
CA GLN A 64 -2.38 -3.70 -4.87
C GLN A 64 -2.50 -4.78 -5.93
N GLN A 65 -1.38 -5.30 -6.42
CA GLN A 65 -1.38 -6.40 -7.38
C GLN A 65 -2.00 -7.67 -6.78
N ARG A 66 -1.68 -7.97 -5.54
CA ARG A 66 -2.27 -9.11 -4.83
C ARG A 66 -3.77 -8.96 -4.68
N ILE A 67 -4.23 -7.77 -4.29
CA ILE A 67 -5.66 -7.48 -4.17
C ILE A 67 -6.35 -7.69 -5.51
N ASN A 68 -5.82 -7.12 -6.56
CA ASN A 68 -6.41 -7.24 -7.90
C ASN A 68 -6.46 -8.68 -8.37
N TYR A 69 -5.39 -9.43 -8.15
CA TYR A 69 -5.34 -10.84 -8.54
C TYR A 69 -6.38 -11.65 -7.78
N ASP A 70 -6.45 -11.48 -6.47
CA ASP A 70 -7.37 -12.26 -5.64
C ASP A 70 -8.83 -11.92 -5.96
N ILE A 71 -9.15 -10.66 -6.20
CA ILE A 71 -10.50 -10.27 -6.60
C ILE A 71 -10.88 -10.98 -7.91
N GLN A 72 -10.01 -10.97 -8.90
CA GLN A 72 -10.28 -11.65 -10.16
C GLN A 72 -10.42 -13.15 -9.99
N TYR A 73 -9.54 -13.74 -9.20
CA TYR A 73 -9.52 -15.18 -8.97
C TYR A 73 -10.84 -15.65 -8.34
N TYR A 74 -11.23 -15.03 -7.22
CA TYR A 74 -12.43 -15.45 -6.50
C TYR A 74 -13.70 -15.00 -7.20
N ASN A 75 -13.65 -13.93 -7.97
CA ASN A 75 -14.79 -13.50 -8.75
C ASN A 75 -15.16 -14.51 -9.84
N ARG A 76 -14.19 -15.23 -10.39
CA ARG A 76 -14.44 -16.32 -11.33
C ARG A 76 -15.24 -17.44 -10.71
N GLU A 77 -14.95 -17.76 -9.44
CA GLU A 77 -15.64 -18.84 -8.73
C GLU A 77 -17.08 -18.45 -8.37
N VAL A 78 -17.34 -17.17 -8.17
CA VAL A 78 -18.67 -16.66 -7.83
C VAL A 78 -19.58 -16.62 -9.05
N THR A 79 -19.02 -16.38 -10.22
CA THR A 79 -19.80 -16.34 -11.46
C THR A 79 -19.92 -17.70 -12.08
#